data_0bd11ea30ae52d6d565e591d0f3dc766
#
_entry.id   0bd11ea30ae52d6d565e591d0f3dc766
#
_cell.length_a   1.000
_cell.length_b   1.000
_cell.length_c   1.000
_cell.angle_alpha   90.00
_cell.angle_beta   90.00
_cell.angle_gamma   90.00
#
_symmetry.space_group_name_H-M   'P 1'
#
loop_
_entity.id
_entity.type
_entity.pdbx_description
1 polymer ?
#
loop_
_entity_poly.entity_id
_entity_poly.type
_entity_poly.pdbx_seq_one_letter_code
_entity_poly.pdbx_strand_id
1 'polypeptide(L)'
;MSDALKHECGIAHIRLLKPLDYYKKKYGSTFYGINKMYLLMEKQHNRGQDGAGFASIKFDVDPGERYISRVRSVEQQPIQDVFSKINNRINDVLEENPLLKDDVSLQKKHIPYIGEVMLGHVRYGTFGKNSVESVHPFLRQNNWKHRNLILAGNFNMTNVKDLFNNLVELGQHPKEYTDTITIMEKIGHFLDAQVRKIYKDLKKEGFTKS
;
A
#
# COMPACT_ATOMS: atom_id res chain seq x y z
N MET A 1 -19.82 -8.13 32.56
CA MET A 1 -18.85 -9.06 31.92
C MET A 1 -18.20 -8.27 30.78
N SER A 2 -16.93 -7.94 30.91
CA SER A 2 -16.20 -7.32 29.81
C SER A 2 -15.98 -8.39 28.73
N ASP A 3 -16.43 -8.12 27.50
CA ASP A 3 -16.11 -8.98 26.38
C ASP A 3 -14.59 -9.16 26.31
N ALA A 4 -14.16 -10.42 26.19
CA ALA A 4 -12.75 -10.72 25.99
C ALA A 4 -12.25 -9.93 24.79
N LEU A 5 -11.19 -9.11 24.98
CA LEU A 5 -10.52 -8.38 23.92
C LEU A 5 -10.10 -9.39 22.83
N LYS A 6 -10.85 -9.46 21.75
CA LYS A 6 -10.45 -10.23 20.59
C LYS A 6 -9.37 -9.44 19.85
N HIS A 7 -8.20 -10.03 19.77
CA HIS A 7 -7.13 -9.47 18.93
C HIS A 7 -7.56 -9.56 17.46
N GLU A 8 -7.47 -8.46 16.76
CA GLU A 8 -7.83 -8.35 15.34
C GLU A 8 -6.83 -7.45 14.64
N CYS A 9 -6.68 -7.62 13.32
CA CYS A 9 -5.83 -6.75 12.52
C CYS A 9 -6.22 -5.28 12.68
N GLY A 10 -5.23 -4.39 12.61
CA GLY A 10 -5.44 -2.93 12.59
C GLY A 10 -5.10 -2.35 11.24
N ILE A 11 -5.85 -1.34 10.80
CA ILE A 11 -5.62 -0.61 9.56
C ILE A 11 -5.47 0.87 9.87
N ALA A 12 -4.46 1.50 9.25
CA ALA A 12 -4.27 2.94 9.28
C ALA A 12 -4.18 3.49 7.85
N HIS A 13 -4.88 4.59 7.59
CA HIS A 13 -4.86 5.25 6.29
C HIS A 13 -4.61 6.74 6.47
N ILE A 14 -3.69 7.30 5.66
CA ILE A 14 -3.43 8.73 5.59
C ILE A 14 -3.55 9.16 4.13
N ARG A 15 -4.31 10.24 3.90
CA ARG A 15 -4.25 11.03 2.68
C ARG A 15 -3.81 12.43 3.02
N LEU A 16 -2.69 12.87 2.50
CA LEU A 16 -2.23 14.25 2.56
C LEU A 16 -3.01 15.06 1.54
N LEU A 17 -3.77 16.06 2.01
CA LEU A 17 -4.65 16.89 1.16
C LEU A 17 -3.92 18.06 0.50
N LYS A 18 -2.67 18.30 0.86
CA LYS A 18 -1.80 19.33 0.33
C LYS A 18 -0.52 18.68 -0.24
N PRO A 19 0.18 19.34 -1.17
CA PRO A 19 1.45 18.85 -1.68
C PRO A 19 2.52 18.81 -0.58
N LEU A 20 3.57 18.03 -0.78
CA LEU A 20 4.63 17.81 0.22
C LEU A 20 5.34 19.10 0.64
N ASP A 21 5.45 20.10 -0.24
CA ASP A 21 5.97 21.43 0.07
C ASP A 21 5.24 22.11 1.21
N TYR A 22 3.92 22.00 1.24
CA TYR A 22 3.12 22.53 2.34
C TYR A 22 3.54 21.94 3.68
N TYR A 23 3.77 20.61 3.73
CA TYR A 23 4.16 19.92 4.96
C TYR A 23 5.59 20.25 5.36
N LYS A 24 6.51 20.36 4.40
CA LYS A 24 7.89 20.84 4.67
C LYS A 24 7.87 22.24 5.26
N LYS A 25 7.12 23.16 4.67
CA LYS A 25 7.00 24.54 5.16
C LYS A 25 6.36 24.63 6.54
N LYS A 26 5.29 23.85 6.78
CA LYS A 26 4.51 23.96 8.02
C LYS A 26 5.10 23.17 9.18
N TYR A 27 5.70 22.00 8.90
CA TYR A 27 6.15 21.05 9.91
C TYR A 27 7.66 20.73 9.84
N GLY A 28 8.38 21.41 8.96
CA GLY A 28 9.83 21.26 8.79
C GLY A 28 10.26 20.00 8.04
N SER A 29 9.32 19.16 7.57
CA SER A 29 9.67 17.86 6.98
C SER A 29 8.67 17.39 5.93
N THR A 30 9.19 16.79 4.85
CA THR A 30 8.41 16.04 3.85
C THR A 30 7.97 14.67 4.37
N PHE A 31 8.56 14.18 5.47
CA PHE A 31 8.27 12.90 6.10
C PHE A 31 7.11 12.96 7.09
N TYR A 32 6.38 14.07 7.14
CA TYR A 32 5.24 14.26 8.05
C TYR A 32 4.25 13.10 8.00
N GLY A 33 3.88 12.64 6.79
CA GLY A 33 2.94 11.53 6.62
C GLY A 33 3.48 10.21 7.18
N ILE A 34 4.75 9.90 6.94
CA ILE A 34 5.43 8.69 7.46
C ILE A 34 5.43 8.73 9.00
N ASN A 35 5.82 9.86 9.60
CA ASN A 35 5.85 10.02 11.05
C ASN A 35 4.45 9.88 11.67
N LYS A 36 3.42 10.41 11.03
CA LYS A 36 2.02 10.24 11.49
C LYS A 36 1.55 8.80 11.33
N MET A 37 1.93 8.12 10.25
CA MET A 37 1.58 6.71 10.05
C MET A 37 2.22 5.82 11.12
N TYR A 38 3.50 6.05 11.45
CA TYR A 38 4.15 5.36 12.57
C TYR A 38 3.32 5.47 13.85
N LEU A 39 2.94 6.69 14.24
CA LEU A 39 2.15 6.94 15.45
C LEU A 39 0.77 6.27 15.40
N LEU A 40 0.11 6.24 14.22
CA LEU A 40 -1.18 5.57 14.07
C LEU A 40 -1.05 4.05 14.20
N MET A 41 -0.01 3.46 13.63
CA MET A 41 0.25 2.02 13.73
C MET A 41 0.65 1.62 15.16
N GLU A 42 1.49 2.42 15.84
CA GLU A 42 1.85 2.20 17.24
C GLU A 42 0.62 2.26 18.17
N LYS A 43 -0.32 3.15 17.91
CA LYS A 43 -1.59 3.20 18.67
C LYS A 43 -2.45 1.95 18.50
N GLN A 44 -2.22 1.19 17.43
CA GLN A 44 -2.93 -0.04 17.12
C GLN A 44 -2.09 -1.31 17.38
N HIS A 45 -0.88 -1.18 17.95
CA HIS A 45 0.04 -2.31 18.10
C HIS A 45 -0.58 -3.47 18.90
N ASN A 46 -1.44 -3.19 19.89
CA ASN A 46 -2.13 -4.21 20.67
C ASN A 46 -3.16 -5.03 19.87
N ARG A 47 -3.54 -4.57 18.68
CA ARG A 47 -4.47 -5.30 17.80
C ARG A 47 -3.78 -6.38 16.99
N GLY A 48 -2.50 -6.19 16.61
CA GLY A 48 -1.76 -7.17 15.83
C GLY A 48 -0.26 -7.03 16.03
N GLN A 49 0.38 -8.10 16.47
CA GLN A 49 1.82 -8.15 16.78
C GLN A 49 2.59 -9.15 15.92
N ASP A 50 1.89 -9.92 15.06
CA ASP A 50 2.49 -10.99 14.26
C ASP A 50 3.02 -10.52 12.90
N GLY A 51 2.83 -9.24 12.60
CA GLY A 51 3.35 -8.64 11.38
C GLY A 51 2.86 -7.21 11.21
N ALA A 52 3.60 -6.44 10.44
CA ALA A 52 3.24 -5.10 10.05
C ALA A 52 3.62 -4.83 8.61
N GLY A 53 2.91 -3.92 7.98
CA GLY A 53 3.25 -3.48 6.64
C GLY A 53 2.79 -2.06 6.36
N PHE A 54 3.50 -1.45 5.44
CA PHE A 54 3.27 -0.10 5.00
C PHE A 54 3.35 -0.02 3.48
N ALA A 55 2.49 0.78 2.89
CA ALA A 55 2.58 1.16 1.50
C ALA A 55 2.30 2.65 1.32
N SER A 56 2.93 3.26 0.32
CA SER A 56 2.71 4.65 -0.05
C SER A 56 2.52 4.81 -1.55
N ILE A 57 1.79 5.86 -1.93
CA ILE A 57 1.55 6.26 -3.31
C ILE A 57 1.92 7.74 -3.46
N LYS A 58 2.73 8.04 -4.47
CA LYS A 58 3.02 9.40 -4.94
C LYS A 58 2.04 9.76 -6.04
N PHE A 59 1.47 10.96 -5.96
CA PHE A 59 0.72 11.54 -7.07
C PHE A 59 1.63 12.35 -7.99
N ASP A 60 1.20 12.59 -9.21
CA ASP A 60 1.84 13.50 -10.16
C ASP A 60 3.36 13.24 -10.33
N VAL A 61 3.69 11.98 -10.61
CA VAL A 61 5.05 11.56 -10.99
C VAL A 61 5.08 11.16 -12.46
N ASP A 62 6.21 11.40 -13.10
CA ASP A 62 6.40 11.12 -14.51
C ASP A 62 6.43 9.62 -14.83
N PRO A 63 6.11 9.23 -16.07
CA PRO A 63 6.29 7.86 -16.53
C PRO A 63 7.75 7.41 -16.36
N GLY A 64 7.92 6.17 -15.88
CA GLY A 64 9.24 5.62 -15.57
C GLY A 64 9.70 5.85 -14.14
N GLU A 65 9.03 6.71 -13.37
CA GLU A 65 9.31 6.94 -11.98
C GLU A 65 8.50 6.03 -11.06
N ARG A 66 9.12 5.64 -9.95
CA ARG A 66 8.46 4.80 -8.95
C ARG A 66 7.47 5.62 -8.13
N TYR A 67 6.19 5.31 -8.23
CA TYR A 67 5.11 5.98 -7.49
C TYR A 67 4.48 5.13 -6.38
N ILE A 68 4.74 3.82 -6.34
CA ILE A 68 4.29 2.92 -5.26
C ILE A 68 5.52 2.36 -4.54
N SER A 69 5.52 2.45 -3.23
CA SER A 69 6.49 1.79 -2.37
C SER A 69 5.78 0.95 -1.33
N ARG A 70 6.32 -0.24 -1.01
CA ARG A 70 5.77 -1.16 -0.03
C ARG A 70 6.87 -1.82 0.76
N VAL A 71 6.66 -1.97 2.07
CA VAL A 71 7.53 -2.73 2.98
C VAL A 71 6.66 -3.52 3.96
N ARG A 72 7.13 -4.72 4.35
CA ARG A 72 6.43 -5.62 5.26
C ARG A 72 7.42 -6.29 6.20
N SER A 73 6.95 -6.72 7.36
CA SER A 73 7.76 -7.40 8.37
C SER A 73 6.95 -8.40 9.17
N VAL A 74 7.62 -9.47 9.62
CA VAL A 74 7.15 -10.48 10.57
C VAL A 74 8.15 -10.65 11.73
N GLU A 75 9.03 -9.69 11.92
CA GLU A 75 10.00 -9.68 13.01
C GLU A 75 9.29 -9.51 14.37
N GLN A 76 10.01 -9.72 15.47
CA GLN A 76 9.44 -9.62 16.82
C GLN A 76 8.80 -8.25 17.14
N GLN A 77 9.34 -7.20 16.54
CA GLN A 77 8.80 -5.83 16.64
C GLN A 77 8.48 -5.32 15.24
N PRO A 78 7.42 -5.82 14.60
CA PRO A 78 7.23 -5.66 13.19
C PRO A 78 6.99 -4.21 12.76
N ILE A 79 6.35 -3.38 13.60
CA ILE A 79 6.15 -1.95 13.31
C ILE A 79 7.50 -1.23 13.29
N GLN A 80 8.32 -1.42 14.33
CA GLN A 80 9.63 -0.79 14.42
C GLN A 80 10.55 -1.24 13.27
N ASP A 81 10.52 -2.53 12.92
CA ASP A 81 11.32 -3.05 11.81
C ASP A 81 10.90 -2.42 10.46
N VAL A 82 9.59 -2.31 10.20
CA VAL A 82 9.06 -1.63 9.01
C VAL A 82 9.57 -0.20 8.91
N PHE A 83 9.46 0.59 10.00
CA PHE A 83 9.87 1.99 9.97
C PHE A 83 11.38 2.18 10.02
N SER A 84 12.13 1.25 10.61
CA SER A 84 13.60 1.22 10.53
C SER A 84 14.06 0.98 9.09
N LYS A 85 13.48 0.02 8.38
CA LYS A 85 13.76 -0.22 6.96
C LYS A 85 13.43 1.00 6.08
N ILE A 86 12.31 1.69 6.36
CA ILE A 86 11.93 2.92 5.67
C ILE A 86 13.00 4.00 5.92
N ASN A 87 13.34 4.25 7.18
CA ASN A 87 14.28 5.32 7.56
C ASN A 87 15.69 5.05 7.03
N ASN A 88 16.17 3.82 7.13
CA ASN A 88 17.47 3.43 6.58
C ASN A 88 17.51 3.70 5.07
N ARG A 89 16.49 3.26 4.33
CA ARG A 89 16.44 3.50 2.89
C ARG A 89 16.35 4.98 2.52
N ILE A 90 15.65 5.79 3.31
CA ILE A 90 15.60 7.24 3.12
C ILE A 90 16.99 7.85 3.37
N ASN A 91 17.66 7.45 4.44
CA ASN A 91 18.98 7.94 4.78
C ASN A 91 20.01 7.56 3.71
N ASP A 92 20.02 6.31 3.24
CA ASP A 92 20.89 5.86 2.14
C ASP A 92 20.75 6.79 0.93
N VAL A 93 19.51 7.08 0.50
CA VAL A 93 19.25 7.94 -0.66
C VAL A 93 19.69 9.38 -0.43
N LEU A 94 19.54 9.90 0.80
CA LEU A 94 19.97 11.26 1.16
C LEU A 94 21.50 11.37 1.31
N GLU A 95 22.17 10.28 1.70
CA GLU A 95 23.63 10.21 1.74
C GLU A 95 24.24 10.08 0.34
N GLU A 96 23.63 9.24 -0.52
CA GLU A 96 24.02 9.10 -1.93
C GLU A 96 23.86 10.41 -2.70
N ASN A 97 22.85 11.23 -2.37
CA ASN A 97 22.58 12.50 -3.03
C ASN A 97 22.17 13.60 -2.03
N PRO A 98 23.12 14.33 -1.44
CA PRO A 98 22.84 15.37 -0.45
C PRO A 98 22.00 16.56 -0.97
N LEU A 99 21.96 16.79 -2.28
CA LEU A 99 21.16 17.87 -2.89
C LEU A 99 19.65 17.67 -2.70
N LEU A 100 19.23 16.43 -2.44
CA LEU A 100 17.82 16.11 -2.18
C LEU A 100 17.29 16.78 -0.89
N LYS A 101 18.14 17.13 0.07
CA LYS A 101 17.70 17.67 1.37
C LYS A 101 16.87 18.94 1.25
N ASP A 102 17.17 19.77 0.27
CA ASP A 102 16.56 21.10 0.12
C ASP A 102 15.45 21.16 -0.94
N ASP A 103 15.43 20.23 -1.86
CA ASP A 103 14.47 20.19 -2.97
C ASP A 103 13.38 19.14 -2.77
N VAL A 104 12.16 19.59 -2.51
CA VAL A 104 10.99 18.70 -2.29
C VAL A 104 10.60 17.94 -3.55
N SER A 105 10.75 18.52 -4.73
CA SER A 105 10.43 17.86 -5.99
C SER A 105 11.40 16.71 -6.24
N LEU A 106 12.69 16.94 -6.05
CA LEU A 106 13.70 15.88 -6.13
C LEU A 106 13.51 14.82 -5.04
N GLN A 107 13.15 15.21 -3.82
CA GLN A 107 12.81 14.25 -2.77
C GLN A 107 11.64 13.37 -3.21
N LYS A 108 10.56 13.97 -3.71
CA LYS A 108 9.39 13.23 -4.18
C LYS A 108 9.75 12.25 -5.29
N LYS A 109 10.64 12.65 -6.20
CA LYS A 109 11.10 11.81 -7.30
C LYS A 109 11.94 10.62 -6.81
N HIS A 110 12.94 10.86 -6.00
CA HIS A 110 14.00 9.88 -5.69
C HIS A 110 13.80 9.13 -4.37
N ILE A 111 13.21 9.76 -3.34
CA ILE A 111 13.04 9.11 -2.04
C ILE A 111 11.85 8.15 -2.08
N PRO A 112 12.03 6.86 -1.78
CA PRO A 112 10.93 5.92 -1.67
C PRO A 112 10.09 6.20 -0.41
N TYR A 113 8.91 5.60 -0.34
CA TYR A 113 7.98 5.66 0.79
C TYR A 113 7.34 7.01 1.09
N ILE A 114 7.89 8.15 0.67
CA ILE A 114 7.16 9.42 0.73
C ILE A 114 6.04 9.43 -0.31
N GLY A 115 4.96 10.15 -0.05
CA GLY A 115 3.83 10.26 -0.97
C GLY A 115 2.63 10.89 -0.29
N GLU A 116 1.57 11.06 -1.05
CA GLU A 116 0.35 11.72 -0.59
C GLU A 116 -0.67 10.74 -0.02
N VAL A 117 -0.58 9.45 -0.34
CA VAL A 117 -1.44 8.39 0.22
C VAL A 117 -0.59 7.32 0.86
N MET A 118 -0.99 6.89 2.05
CA MET A 118 -0.31 5.87 2.82
C MET A 118 -1.32 4.90 3.41
N LEU A 119 -0.97 3.62 3.40
CA LEU A 119 -1.76 2.54 3.99
C LEU A 119 -0.86 1.71 4.89
N GLY A 120 -1.20 1.63 6.17
CA GLY A 120 -0.54 0.82 7.18
C GLY A 120 -1.44 -0.33 7.64
N HIS A 121 -0.84 -1.44 8.02
CA HIS A 121 -1.54 -2.60 8.54
C HIS A 121 -0.73 -3.27 9.64
N VAL A 122 -1.38 -3.65 10.73
CA VAL A 122 -0.83 -4.52 11.77
C VAL A 122 -1.61 -5.82 11.79
N ARG A 123 -0.88 -6.93 11.71
CA ARG A 123 -1.46 -8.27 11.54
C ARG A 123 -1.58 -8.97 12.89
N TYR A 124 -2.74 -9.58 13.11
CA TYR A 124 -2.94 -10.65 14.06
C TYR A 124 -3.06 -11.98 13.31
N GLY A 125 -2.12 -12.88 13.51
CA GLY A 125 -2.04 -14.15 12.80
C GLY A 125 -2.93 -15.21 13.45
N THR A 126 -4.18 -15.32 13.02
CA THR A 126 -5.10 -16.39 13.47
C THR A 126 -4.90 -17.70 12.72
N PHE A 127 -4.37 -17.65 11.51
CA PHE A 127 -4.19 -18.82 10.63
C PHE A 127 -2.94 -18.70 9.76
N GLY A 128 -2.28 -19.83 9.52
CA GLY A 128 -1.20 -19.97 8.55
C GLY A 128 0.21 -19.71 9.10
N LYS A 129 1.22 -19.98 8.27
CA LYS A 129 2.63 -19.71 8.58
C LYS A 129 2.83 -18.22 8.76
N ASN A 130 3.61 -17.83 9.77
CA ASN A 130 4.03 -16.43 9.93
C ASN A 130 5.07 -16.08 8.85
N SER A 131 4.59 -15.73 7.67
CA SER A 131 5.43 -15.37 6.53
C SER A 131 5.12 -13.95 6.06
N VAL A 132 6.11 -13.27 5.52
CA VAL A 132 5.99 -11.91 5.01
C VAL A 132 5.00 -11.83 3.84
N GLU A 133 4.79 -12.93 3.12
CA GLU A 133 3.83 -13.03 2.02
C GLU A 133 2.39 -12.83 2.50
N SER A 134 2.09 -13.27 3.73
CA SER A 134 0.76 -13.13 4.34
C SER A 134 0.49 -11.77 4.99
N VAL A 135 1.48 -10.86 5.00
CA VAL A 135 1.34 -9.54 5.62
C VAL A 135 0.82 -8.52 4.61
N HIS A 136 -0.22 -7.78 5.01
CA HIS A 136 -0.73 -6.64 4.24
C HIS A 136 0.21 -5.40 4.36
N PRO A 137 0.13 -4.43 3.44
CA PRO A 137 -0.74 -4.37 2.27
C PRO A 137 -0.30 -5.29 1.14
N PHE A 138 -1.27 -5.84 0.42
CA PHE A 138 -1.05 -6.54 -0.84
C PHE A 138 -1.02 -5.54 -2.00
N LEU A 139 -0.27 -5.87 -3.05
CA LEU A 139 -0.10 -5.03 -4.22
C LEU A 139 -0.35 -5.85 -5.48
N ARG A 140 -1.35 -5.46 -6.24
CA ARG A 140 -1.56 -5.87 -7.62
C ARG A 140 -0.88 -4.87 -8.53
N GLN A 141 0.11 -5.31 -9.29
CA GLN A 141 0.88 -4.46 -10.20
C GLN A 141 0.45 -4.64 -11.65
N ASN A 142 0.36 -3.53 -12.36
CA ASN A 142 0.08 -3.49 -13.78
C ASN A 142 0.86 -2.32 -14.41
N ASN A 143 1.25 -2.44 -15.69
CA ASN A 143 1.92 -1.35 -16.42
C ASN A 143 1.04 -0.12 -16.63
N TRP A 144 -0.28 -0.29 -16.51
CA TRP A 144 -1.22 0.82 -16.56
C TRP A 144 -1.44 1.36 -15.15
N LYS A 145 -1.00 2.60 -14.89
CA LYS A 145 -1.05 3.24 -13.56
C LYS A 145 -2.41 3.09 -12.87
N HIS A 146 -3.49 3.30 -13.61
CA HIS A 146 -4.88 3.23 -13.11
C HIS A 146 -5.42 1.81 -12.88
N ARG A 147 -4.64 0.77 -13.16
CA ARG A 147 -5.00 -0.64 -12.88
C ARG A 147 -4.23 -1.21 -11.69
N ASN A 148 -3.37 -0.43 -11.07
CA ASN A 148 -2.71 -0.84 -9.85
C ASN A 148 -3.68 -0.76 -8.66
N LEU A 149 -3.54 -1.70 -7.74
CA LEU A 149 -4.38 -1.78 -6.55
C LEU A 149 -3.52 -2.14 -5.34
N ILE A 150 -3.68 -1.38 -4.28
CA ILE A 150 -3.12 -1.71 -2.95
C ILE A 150 -4.29 -2.04 -2.05
N LEU A 151 -4.23 -3.21 -1.39
CA LEU A 151 -5.30 -3.71 -0.55
C LEU A 151 -4.77 -4.10 0.83
N ALA A 152 -5.47 -3.68 1.87
CA ALA A 152 -5.30 -4.19 3.22
C ALA A 152 -6.66 -4.36 3.87
N GLY A 153 -6.80 -5.38 4.71
CA GLY A 153 -8.05 -5.66 5.39
C GLY A 153 -7.91 -6.83 6.36
N ASN A 154 -8.95 -7.04 7.15
CA ASN A 154 -9.17 -8.26 7.91
C ASN A 154 -10.27 -9.03 7.19
N PHE A 155 -9.89 -10.03 6.40
CA PHE A 155 -10.81 -10.78 5.56
C PHE A 155 -11.02 -12.18 6.14
N ASN A 156 -12.27 -12.62 6.18
CA ASN A 156 -12.67 -13.97 6.52
C ASN A 156 -13.90 -14.32 5.67
N MET A 157 -13.65 -14.79 4.46
CA MET A 157 -14.69 -15.04 3.47
C MET A 157 -15.21 -16.47 3.55
N THR A 158 -16.51 -16.63 3.61
CA THR A 158 -17.16 -17.95 3.62
C THR A 158 -17.22 -18.60 2.23
N ASN A 159 -17.14 -17.81 1.16
CA ASN A 159 -17.28 -18.24 -0.23
C ASN A 159 -16.00 -18.05 -1.07
N VAL A 160 -14.83 -18.06 -0.43
CA VAL A 160 -13.54 -17.86 -1.11
C VAL A 160 -13.32 -18.85 -2.25
N LYS A 161 -13.71 -20.12 -2.04
CA LYS A 161 -13.57 -21.19 -3.02
C LYS A 161 -14.31 -20.88 -4.32
N ASP A 162 -15.56 -20.46 -4.21
CA ASP A 162 -16.39 -20.17 -5.38
C ASP A 162 -15.88 -18.95 -6.14
N LEU A 163 -15.45 -17.90 -5.42
CA LEU A 163 -14.85 -16.72 -6.02
C LEU A 163 -13.52 -17.02 -6.68
N PHE A 164 -12.70 -17.87 -6.08
CA PHE A 164 -11.44 -18.31 -6.67
C PHE A 164 -11.65 -19.11 -7.95
N ASN A 165 -12.58 -20.09 -7.93
CA ASN A 165 -12.93 -20.88 -9.10
C ASN A 165 -13.45 -19.97 -10.24
N ASN A 166 -14.29 -19.00 -9.93
CA ASN A 166 -14.74 -17.99 -10.91
C ASN A 166 -13.58 -17.21 -11.55
N LEU A 167 -12.51 -16.92 -10.79
CA LEU A 167 -11.33 -16.25 -11.38
C LEU A 167 -10.61 -17.18 -12.36
N VAL A 168 -10.48 -18.46 -12.01
CA VAL A 168 -9.87 -19.48 -12.88
C VAL A 168 -10.71 -19.67 -14.15
N GLU A 169 -12.03 -19.75 -14.06
CA GLU A 169 -12.95 -19.84 -15.20
C GLU A 169 -12.86 -18.62 -16.14
N LEU A 170 -12.55 -17.45 -15.58
CA LEU A 170 -12.29 -16.23 -16.35
C LEU A 170 -10.88 -16.20 -16.99
N GLY A 171 -10.11 -17.30 -16.86
CA GLY A 171 -8.76 -17.42 -17.43
C GLY A 171 -7.67 -16.76 -16.58
N GLN A 172 -7.95 -16.40 -15.34
CA GLN A 172 -6.92 -15.89 -14.43
C GLN A 172 -6.16 -17.04 -13.74
N HIS A 173 -4.95 -16.77 -13.31
CA HIS A 173 -4.13 -17.70 -12.56
C HIS A 173 -3.58 -17.05 -11.29
N PRO A 174 -4.43 -16.89 -10.23
CA PRO A 174 -3.98 -16.28 -8.98
C PRO A 174 -2.84 -17.10 -8.35
N LYS A 175 -1.83 -16.41 -7.81
CA LYS A 175 -0.62 -17.04 -7.29
C LYS A 175 -0.84 -17.88 -6.05
N GLU A 176 -1.84 -17.53 -5.25
CA GLU A 176 -2.14 -18.15 -3.97
C GLU A 176 -3.64 -18.23 -3.73
N TYR A 177 -4.04 -19.30 -3.07
CA TYR A 177 -5.41 -19.51 -2.62
C TYR A 177 -5.59 -18.87 -1.23
N THR A 178 -5.86 -17.59 -1.18
CA THR A 178 -6.15 -16.83 0.05
C THR A 178 -7.31 -15.87 -0.16
N ASP A 179 -7.99 -15.50 0.92
CA ASP A 179 -9.08 -14.52 0.89
C ASP A 179 -8.65 -13.21 0.25
N THR A 180 -7.52 -12.70 0.69
CA THR A 180 -7.00 -11.39 0.25
C THR A 180 -6.64 -11.36 -1.22
N ILE A 181 -5.96 -12.40 -1.72
CA ILE A 181 -5.60 -12.51 -3.15
C ILE A 181 -6.87 -12.65 -3.97
N THR A 182 -7.81 -13.50 -3.54
CA THR A 182 -9.08 -13.70 -4.24
C THR A 182 -9.88 -12.41 -4.35
N ILE A 183 -10.02 -11.64 -3.26
CA ILE A 183 -10.68 -10.32 -3.27
C ILE A 183 -9.94 -9.34 -4.18
N MET A 184 -8.61 -9.26 -4.04
CA MET A 184 -7.79 -8.31 -4.79
C MET A 184 -7.90 -8.55 -6.30
N GLU A 185 -7.80 -9.81 -6.73
CA GLU A 185 -7.92 -10.15 -8.15
C GLU A 185 -9.35 -9.98 -8.68
N LYS A 186 -10.38 -10.23 -7.85
CA LYS A 186 -11.77 -9.96 -8.22
C LYS A 186 -12.04 -8.47 -8.40
N ILE A 187 -11.58 -7.63 -7.47
CA ILE A 187 -11.64 -6.16 -7.61
C ILE A 187 -10.86 -5.72 -8.84
N GLY A 188 -9.65 -6.26 -9.04
CA GLY A 188 -8.82 -5.98 -10.21
C GLY A 188 -9.48 -6.35 -11.53
N HIS A 189 -10.21 -7.46 -11.58
CA HIS A 189 -10.99 -7.85 -12.76
C HIS A 189 -12.05 -6.81 -13.13
N PHE A 190 -12.83 -6.35 -12.14
CA PHE A 190 -13.83 -5.29 -12.38
C PHE A 190 -13.19 -3.97 -12.77
N LEU A 191 -12.10 -3.59 -12.11
CA LEU A 191 -11.33 -2.39 -12.45
C LEU A 191 -10.85 -2.43 -13.90
N ASP A 192 -10.28 -3.54 -14.34
CA ASP A 192 -9.81 -3.72 -15.71
C ASP A 192 -10.95 -3.67 -16.73
N ALA A 193 -12.12 -4.23 -16.38
CA ALA A 193 -13.29 -4.19 -17.24
C ALA A 193 -13.82 -2.76 -17.42
N GLN A 194 -13.94 -2.00 -16.33
CA GLN A 194 -14.39 -0.61 -16.37
C GLN A 194 -13.40 0.30 -17.11
N VAL A 195 -12.11 0.14 -16.89
CA VAL A 195 -11.07 0.88 -17.59
C VAL A 195 -11.14 0.63 -19.11
N ARG A 196 -11.33 -0.63 -19.52
CA ARG A 196 -11.49 -0.97 -20.94
C ARG A 196 -12.74 -0.35 -21.55
N LYS A 197 -13.84 -0.31 -20.81
CA LYS A 197 -15.09 0.33 -21.25
C LYS A 197 -14.89 1.82 -21.48
N ILE A 198 -14.41 2.53 -20.44
CA ILE A 198 -14.14 3.99 -20.51
C ILE A 198 -13.17 4.31 -21.66
N TYR A 199 -12.10 3.54 -21.82
CA TYR A 199 -11.15 3.75 -22.92
C TYR A 199 -11.82 3.63 -24.29
N LYS A 200 -12.70 2.63 -24.50
CA LYS A 200 -13.44 2.46 -25.75
C LYS A 200 -14.40 3.62 -26.00
N ASP A 201 -15.06 4.11 -24.99
CA ASP A 201 -16.04 5.21 -25.09
C ASP A 201 -15.32 6.52 -25.42
N LEU A 202 -14.25 6.87 -24.72
CA LEU A 202 -13.41 8.05 -25.00
C LEU A 202 -12.82 8.00 -26.43
N LYS A 203 -12.39 6.81 -26.87
CA LYS A 203 -11.88 6.66 -28.25
C LYS A 203 -12.94 6.93 -29.31
N LYS A 204 -14.20 6.54 -29.07
CA LYS A 204 -15.32 6.84 -29.98
C LYS A 204 -15.63 8.34 -30.03
N GLU A 205 -15.44 9.05 -28.92
CA GLU A 205 -15.62 10.49 -28.79
C GLU A 205 -14.45 11.30 -29.39
N GLY A 206 -13.44 10.64 -29.96
CA GLY A 206 -12.32 11.29 -30.64
C GLY A 206 -11.16 11.70 -29.73
N PHE A 207 -11.19 11.31 -28.45
CA PHE A 207 -10.03 11.50 -27.58
C PHE A 207 -8.88 10.62 -28.05
N THR A 208 -7.84 11.25 -28.56
CA THR A 208 -6.56 10.60 -28.86
C THR A 208 -5.66 10.65 -27.63
N LYS A 209 -4.80 9.62 -27.46
CA LYS A 209 -3.80 9.63 -26.41
C LYS A 209 -2.92 10.89 -26.53
N SER A 210 -2.90 11.72 -25.52
CA SER A 210 -1.79 12.61 -25.25
C SER A 210 -0.79 11.89 -24.34
#